data_ba32922f8f61c62d6dc540b1f7f3f027
#
_entry.id   ba32922f8f61c62d6dc540b1f7f3f027
#
_cell.length_a   1.000
_cell.length_b   1.000
_cell.length_c   1.000
_cell.angle_alpha   90.00
_cell.angle_beta   90.00
_cell.angle_gamma   90.00
#
_symmetry.space_group_name_H-M   'P 1'
#
loop_
_entity.id
_entity.type
_entity.pdbx_description
1 polymer ?
#
loop_
_entity_poly.entity_id
_entity_poly.type
_entity_poly.pdbx_seq_one_letter_code
_entity_poly.pdbx_strand_id
1 'polypeptide(L)'
;MSDKTYDVVGLGSAIVDAITHASDAFVDEWGIEKGGMTLIDEQRAHLLYDAMGPASETSGGSSANTVAGVASFGGRAAFIGTVRDDQLGEIFRHDIRACGVDYDVPSGTEGPSTARCLILVTPDAQRSMSTYLGISSLIDPENVDEDLVASAKVVYCEGYLWDMPQSIEAIKKAFDRARESGGKVGFALSDDFCVDRHRTDYLRLVDERVDLLFANAEEICSLYEVDDLEEAIAAVRGRCEVAAITCSADGSIIVTADEVLRVPAEPADVVDTTGAGDLYAAGFLYAYTQGRDLETCARLGSAAAAEVISHLGARPLVPLGEIADQLLV
;
A
#
# COMPACT_ATOMS: atom_id res chain seq x y z
N MET A 1 20.14 20.19 -9.26
CA MET A 1 19.27 19.14 -8.73
C MET A 1 20.13 17.91 -8.55
N SER A 2 20.29 17.38 -7.35
CA SER A 2 20.97 16.08 -7.16
C SER A 2 20.17 15.04 -7.92
N ASP A 3 20.86 14.17 -8.69
CA ASP A 3 20.18 13.06 -9.36
C ASP A 3 19.55 12.16 -8.29
N LYS A 4 18.20 12.11 -8.28
CA LYS A 4 17.45 11.22 -7.40
C LYS A 4 17.72 9.77 -7.81
N THR A 5 18.16 8.96 -6.86
CA THR A 5 18.55 7.57 -7.12
C THR A 5 17.35 6.63 -7.20
N TYR A 6 16.34 6.87 -6.35
CA TYR A 6 15.13 6.07 -6.30
C TYR A 6 13.95 6.81 -6.92
N ASP A 7 13.11 6.06 -7.64
CA ASP A 7 11.84 6.57 -8.10
C ASP A 7 10.88 6.69 -6.92
N VAL A 8 10.73 5.61 -6.13
CA VAL A 8 9.86 5.59 -4.95
C VAL A 8 10.57 4.95 -3.75
N VAL A 9 10.48 5.61 -2.60
CA VAL A 9 10.79 5.01 -1.29
C VAL A 9 9.49 4.90 -0.51
N GLY A 10 9.08 3.67 -0.18
CA GLY A 10 7.86 3.39 0.57
C GLY A 10 8.10 3.30 2.07
N LEU A 11 7.21 3.87 2.88
CA LEU A 11 7.10 3.61 4.31
C LEU A 11 5.81 2.83 4.56
N GLY A 12 5.89 1.71 5.28
CA GLY A 12 4.70 0.90 5.49
C GLY A 12 4.89 -0.24 6.49
N SER A 13 3.82 -0.94 6.73
CA SER A 13 3.79 -2.12 7.57
C SER A 13 4.46 -3.29 6.84
N ALA A 14 5.54 -3.82 7.44
CA ALA A 14 6.21 -5.02 6.95
C ALA A 14 5.46 -6.25 7.48
N ILE A 15 4.57 -6.81 6.67
CA ILE A 15 3.68 -7.93 7.02
C ILE A 15 4.02 -9.15 6.18
N VAL A 16 3.99 -10.34 6.76
CA VAL A 16 4.04 -11.60 5.99
C VAL A 16 2.62 -12.10 5.78
N ASP A 17 2.23 -12.24 4.53
CA ASP A 17 0.97 -12.86 4.14
C ASP A 17 1.14 -14.38 4.08
N ALA A 18 0.39 -15.12 4.89
CA ALA A 18 0.35 -16.57 4.89
C ALA A 18 -1.00 -17.05 4.34
N ILE A 19 -1.00 -17.54 3.10
CA ILE A 19 -2.23 -17.90 2.36
C ILE A 19 -2.39 -19.41 2.30
N THR A 20 -3.56 -19.90 2.69
CA THR A 20 -3.93 -21.33 2.57
C THR A 20 -5.40 -21.51 2.24
N HIS A 21 -5.75 -22.69 1.71
CA HIS A 21 -7.13 -23.10 1.56
C HIS A 21 -7.68 -23.66 2.87
N ALA A 22 -8.91 -23.28 3.21
CA ALA A 22 -9.60 -23.78 4.40
C ALA A 22 -11.05 -24.16 4.07
N SER A 23 -11.64 -25.07 4.86
CA SER A 23 -13.06 -25.36 4.77
C SER A 23 -13.90 -24.31 5.50
N ASP A 24 -15.18 -24.16 5.11
CA ASP A 24 -16.13 -23.32 5.86
C ASP A 24 -16.20 -23.74 7.34
N ALA A 25 -16.16 -25.04 7.61
CA ALA A 25 -16.17 -25.56 8.97
C ALA A 25 -14.96 -25.09 9.80
N PHE A 26 -13.78 -24.94 9.20
CA PHE A 26 -12.59 -24.40 9.87
C PHE A 26 -12.78 -22.91 10.19
N VAL A 27 -13.30 -22.14 9.24
CA VAL A 27 -13.59 -20.70 9.44
C VAL A 27 -14.60 -20.50 10.57
N ASP A 28 -15.68 -21.31 10.59
CA ASP A 28 -16.71 -21.29 11.62
C ASP A 28 -16.16 -21.71 13.00
N GLU A 29 -15.39 -22.81 13.06
CA GLU A 29 -14.76 -23.31 14.30
C GLU A 29 -13.87 -22.26 14.96
N TRP A 30 -13.12 -21.53 14.13
CA TRP A 30 -12.25 -20.47 14.60
C TRP A 30 -12.95 -19.12 14.79
N GLY A 31 -14.24 -19.02 14.51
CA GLY A 31 -15.04 -17.79 14.66
C GLY A 31 -14.45 -16.63 13.84
N ILE A 32 -13.99 -16.93 12.62
CA ILE A 32 -13.43 -15.94 11.69
C ILE A 32 -14.56 -15.37 10.86
N GLU A 33 -14.59 -14.06 10.70
CA GLU A 33 -15.54 -13.38 9.82
C GLU A 33 -15.22 -13.72 8.37
N LYS A 34 -16.13 -14.48 7.74
CA LYS A 34 -15.93 -14.93 6.36
C LYS A 34 -15.99 -13.76 5.39
N GLY A 35 -14.95 -13.65 4.56
CA GLY A 35 -14.84 -12.59 3.55
C GLY A 35 -14.42 -11.22 4.11
N GLY A 36 -14.12 -11.14 5.41
CA GLY A 36 -13.70 -9.91 6.08
C GLY A 36 -12.25 -9.92 6.54
N MET A 37 -11.81 -8.77 7.06
CA MET A 37 -10.51 -8.62 7.74
C MET A 37 -10.74 -8.30 9.22
N THR A 38 -10.04 -9.02 10.09
CA THR A 38 -10.11 -8.82 11.54
C THR A 38 -8.72 -8.67 12.11
N LEU A 39 -8.49 -7.66 12.95
CA LEU A 39 -7.27 -7.53 13.73
C LEU A 39 -7.30 -8.53 14.89
N ILE A 40 -6.20 -9.25 15.08
CA ILE A 40 -6.03 -10.25 16.13
C ILE A 40 -4.77 -9.97 16.96
N ASP A 41 -4.74 -10.52 18.17
CA ASP A 41 -3.55 -10.45 19.03
C ASP A 41 -2.51 -11.52 18.66
N GLU A 42 -1.32 -11.41 19.26
CA GLU A 42 -0.20 -12.31 19.01
C GLU A 42 -0.51 -13.76 19.37
N GLN A 43 -1.20 -14.01 20.49
CA GLN A 43 -1.57 -15.35 20.91
C GLN A 43 -2.52 -16.01 19.92
N ARG A 44 -3.52 -15.28 19.48
CA ARG A 44 -4.48 -15.74 18.46
C ARG A 44 -3.78 -16.02 17.15
N ALA A 45 -2.85 -15.15 16.74
CA ALA A 45 -2.09 -15.32 15.51
C ALA A 45 -1.25 -16.59 15.51
N HIS A 46 -0.58 -16.90 16.64
CA HIS A 46 0.18 -18.15 16.77
C HIS A 46 -0.73 -19.37 16.72
N LEU A 47 -1.82 -19.39 17.50
CA LEU A 47 -2.72 -20.54 17.56
C LEU A 47 -3.37 -20.83 16.20
N LEU A 48 -3.80 -19.79 15.49
CA LEU A 48 -4.42 -19.94 14.17
C LEU A 48 -3.38 -20.42 13.15
N TYR A 49 -2.19 -19.86 13.15
CA TYR A 49 -1.11 -20.27 12.25
C TYR A 49 -0.72 -21.75 12.43
N ASP A 50 -0.62 -22.22 13.68
CA ASP A 50 -0.32 -23.61 14.00
C ASP A 50 -1.43 -24.58 13.58
N ALA A 51 -2.68 -24.11 13.55
CA ALA A 51 -3.84 -24.88 13.13
C ALA A 51 -4.09 -24.86 11.61
N MET A 52 -3.54 -23.90 10.88
CA MET A 52 -3.67 -23.80 9.43
C MET A 52 -2.97 -24.97 8.73
N GLY A 53 -3.45 -25.32 7.54
CA GLY A 53 -2.73 -26.22 6.63
C GLY A 53 -1.44 -25.57 6.08
N PRO A 54 -0.71 -26.29 5.21
CA PRO A 54 0.44 -25.72 4.53
C PRO A 54 0.08 -24.41 3.83
N ALA A 55 0.82 -23.34 4.13
CA ALA A 55 0.57 -22.01 3.60
C ALA A 55 1.70 -21.56 2.66
N SER A 56 1.36 -20.71 1.71
CA SER A 56 2.33 -19.92 0.95
C SER A 56 2.58 -18.62 1.71
N GLU A 57 3.86 -18.31 1.97
CA GLU A 57 4.28 -17.12 2.70
C GLU A 57 5.02 -16.17 1.78
N THR A 58 4.56 -14.91 1.76
CA THR A 58 5.12 -13.85 0.91
C THR A 58 5.20 -12.53 1.69
N SER A 59 6.10 -11.63 1.29
CA SER A 59 6.06 -10.27 1.82
C SER A 59 4.79 -9.56 1.38
N GLY A 60 4.12 -8.88 2.31
CA GLY A 60 2.88 -8.13 2.12
C GLY A 60 2.94 -6.78 2.82
N GLY A 61 1.79 -6.14 2.93
CA GLY A 61 1.63 -4.77 3.42
C GLY A 61 1.45 -3.79 2.25
N SER A 62 0.55 -2.82 2.42
CA SER A 62 0.08 -1.94 1.34
C SER A 62 1.24 -1.21 0.64
N SER A 63 2.04 -0.46 1.37
CA SER A 63 3.19 0.26 0.79
C SER A 63 4.26 -0.69 0.24
N ALA A 64 4.47 -1.87 0.86
CA ALA A 64 5.38 -2.89 0.34
C ALA A 64 4.90 -3.47 -0.99
N ASN A 65 3.58 -3.67 -1.16
CA ASN A 65 2.97 -4.06 -2.43
C ASN A 65 3.18 -2.99 -3.50
N THR A 66 2.96 -1.72 -3.13
CA THR A 66 3.15 -0.58 -4.03
C THR A 66 4.59 -0.50 -4.54
N VAL A 67 5.59 -0.55 -3.65
CA VAL A 67 6.99 -0.44 -4.10
C VAL A 67 7.47 -1.66 -4.88
N ALA A 68 6.94 -2.86 -4.58
CA ALA A 68 7.21 -4.04 -5.39
C ALA A 68 6.59 -3.93 -6.80
N GLY A 69 5.40 -3.35 -6.90
CA GLY A 69 4.79 -3.00 -8.18
C GLY A 69 5.65 -2.01 -8.98
N VAL A 70 6.16 -0.96 -8.33
CA VAL A 70 7.11 -0.01 -8.97
C VAL A 70 8.35 -0.73 -9.49
N ALA A 71 8.93 -1.64 -8.69
CA ALA A 71 10.08 -2.44 -9.11
C ALA A 71 9.73 -3.37 -10.29
N SER A 72 8.54 -3.97 -10.31
CA SER A 72 8.05 -4.81 -11.41
C SER A 72 7.88 -4.04 -12.73
N PHE A 73 7.59 -2.74 -12.66
CA PHE A 73 7.65 -1.84 -13.83
C PHE A 73 9.07 -1.52 -14.31
N GLY A 74 10.10 -1.89 -13.54
CA GLY A 74 11.49 -1.54 -13.79
C GLY A 74 11.93 -0.22 -13.13
N GLY A 75 11.11 0.36 -12.26
CA GLY A 75 11.46 1.52 -11.43
C GLY A 75 12.42 1.12 -10.30
N ARG A 76 13.18 2.08 -9.80
CA ARG A 76 14.05 1.88 -8.64
C ARG A 76 13.27 2.19 -7.37
N ALA A 77 13.06 1.16 -6.54
CA ALA A 77 12.25 1.23 -5.33
C ALA A 77 13.02 0.77 -4.10
N ALA A 78 12.73 1.40 -2.95
CA ALA A 78 13.19 0.96 -1.66
C ALA A 78 12.04 0.99 -0.64
N PHE A 79 12.21 0.25 0.47
CA PHE A 79 11.18 0.13 1.50
C PHE A 79 11.74 0.39 2.89
N ILE A 80 10.99 1.13 3.69
CA ILE A 80 11.23 1.38 5.12
C ILE A 80 10.04 0.80 5.89
N GLY A 81 10.29 -0.26 6.65
CA GLY A 81 9.32 -0.92 7.50
C GLY A 81 10.05 -1.85 8.46
N THR A 82 9.48 -2.15 9.61
CA THR A 82 10.14 -2.89 10.68
C THR A 82 9.68 -4.34 10.73
N VAL A 83 10.62 -5.27 10.70
CA VAL A 83 10.42 -6.68 11.03
C VAL A 83 11.20 -7.04 12.29
N ARG A 84 10.81 -8.11 12.95
CA ARG A 84 11.56 -8.70 14.08
C ARG A 84 12.70 -9.59 13.56
N ASP A 85 13.71 -9.80 14.39
CA ASP A 85 14.73 -10.85 14.18
C ASP A 85 14.10 -12.22 14.52
N ASP A 86 13.22 -12.70 13.63
CA ASP A 86 12.51 -13.97 13.71
C ASP A 86 12.32 -14.58 12.30
N GLN A 87 11.76 -15.79 12.24
CA GLN A 87 11.60 -16.52 10.98
C GLN A 87 10.78 -15.75 9.94
N LEU A 88 9.67 -15.10 10.35
CA LEU A 88 8.85 -14.32 9.41
C LEU A 88 9.56 -13.05 8.96
N GLY A 89 10.38 -12.44 9.83
CA GLY A 89 11.23 -11.31 9.45
C GLY A 89 12.26 -11.69 8.37
N GLU A 90 12.85 -12.88 8.46
CA GLU A 90 13.74 -13.40 7.43
C GLU A 90 13.00 -13.66 6.10
N ILE A 91 11.79 -14.24 6.16
CA ILE A 91 10.94 -14.45 4.97
C ILE A 91 10.62 -13.11 4.31
N PHE A 92 10.14 -12.13 5.08
CA PHE A 92 9.84 -10.79 4.54
C PHE A 92 11.06 -10.17 3.85
N ARG A 93 12.20 -10.16 4.55
CA ARG A 93 13.45 -9.58 4.07
C ARG A 93 13.94 -10.22 2.78
N HIS A 94 13.87 -11.55 2.71
CA HIS A 94 14.27 -12.29 1.51
C HIS A 94 13.34 -11.99 0.35
N ASP A 95 12.03 -12.07 0.57
CA ASP A 95 11.02 -11.97 -0.49
C ASP A 95 10.92 -10.55 -1.06
N ILE A 96 10.89 -9.50 -0.22
CA ILE A 96 10.82 -8.11 -0.71
C ILE A 96 12.04 -7.75 -1.57
N ARG A 97 13.24 -8.25 -1.21
CA ARG A 97 14.45 -8.08 -2.02
C ARG A 97 14.38 -8.87 -3.32
N ALA A 98 13.81 -10.07 -3.31
CA ALA A 98 13.61 -10.88 -4.51
C ALA A 98 12.66 -10.20 -5.51
N CYS A 99 11.73 -9.35 -5.03
CA CYS A 99 10.90 -8.49 -5.87
C CYS A 99 11.66 -7.29 -6.47
N GLY A 100 12.95 -7.12 -6.19
CA GLY A 100 13.77 -6.02 -6.73
C GLY A 100 13.68 -4.72 -5.93
N VAL A 101 13.16 -4.77 -4.70
CA VAL A 101 13.08 -3.62 -3.78
C VAL A 101 14.29 -3.61 -2.85
N ASP A 102 14.97 -2.48 -2.75
CA ASP A 102 16.05 -2.30 -1.78
C ASP A 102 15.46 -2.21 -0.35
N TYR A 103 15.92 -3.10 0.52
CA TYR A 103 15.46 -3.18 1.91
C TYR A 103 16.63 -3.49 2.85
N ASP A 104 17.03 -2.52 3.64
CA ASP A 104 18.19 -2.64 4.54
C ASP A 104 17.91 -2.12 5.97
N VAL A 105 16.64 -2.04 6.35
CA VAL A 105 16.25 -1.66 7.71
C VAL A 105 16.70 -2.74 8.70
N PRO A 106 17.37 -2.37 9.82
CA PRO A 106 17.74 -3.32 10.84
C PRO A 106 16.52 -4.02 11.45
N SER A 107 16.62 -5.33 11.68
CA SER A 107 15.57 -6.07 12.38
C SER A 107 15.49 -5.65 13.86
N GLY A 108 14.28 -5.52 14.38
CA GLY A 108 14.06 -5.30 15.81
C GLY A 108 14.51 -6.51 16.63
N THR A 109 15.28 -6.28 17.67
CA THR A 109 15.75 -7.34 18.59
C THR A 109 14.86 -7.50 19.82
N GLU A 110 13.99 -6.52 20.09
CA GLU A 110 13.04 -6.50 21.21
C GLU A 110 11.63 -6.12 20.73
N GLY A 111 10.61 -6.35 21.53
CA GLY A 111 9.23 -6.00 21.23
C GLY A 111 8.43 -7.14 20.59
N PRO A 112 7.29 -6.84 19.93
CA PRO A 112 6.39 -7.81 19.32
C PRO A 112 7.06 -8.61 18.19
N SER A 113 6.54 -9.78 17.85
CA SER A 113 6.99 -10.56 16.69
C SER A 113 6.66 -9.86 15.36
N THR A 114 7.26 -10.35 14.27
CA THR A 114 6.93 -9.89 12.91
C THR A 114 5.44 -10.01 12.63
N ALA A 115 4.88 -8.99 11.99
CA ALA A 115 3.49 -8.95 11.57
C ALA A 115 3.16 -10.06 10.57
N ARG A 116 1.94 -10.56 10.66
CA ARG A 116 1.43 -11.57 9.73
C ARG A 116 -0.05 -11.36 9.44
N CYS A 117 -0.44 -11.60 8.19
CA CYS A 117 -1.82 -11.70 7.78
C CYS A 117 -2.11 -13.16 7.43
N LEU A 118 -2.97 -13.82 8.21
CA LEU A 118 -3.37 -15.19 7.99
C LEU A 118 -4.61 -15.21 7.09
N ILE A 119 -4.44 -15.68 5.86
CA ILE A 119 -5.43 -15.58 4.80
C ILE A 119 -5.98 -16.97 4.50
N LEU A 120 -7.26 -17.18 4.79
CA LEU A 120 -7.98 -18.40 4.54
C LEU A 120 -8.88 -18.26 3.32
N VAL A 121 -8.66 -19.11 2.32
CA VAL A 121 -9.46 -19.13 1.08
C VAL A 121 -10.44 -20.30 1.15
N THR A 122 -11.74 -20.03 1.22
CA THR A 122 -12.79 -21.05 1.26
C THR A 122 -13.15 -21.53 -0.16
N PRO A 123 -13.86 -22.69 -0.32
CA PRO A 123 -14.17 -23.28 -1.63
C PRO A 123 -14.98 -22.39 -2.58
N ASP A 124 -15.69 -21.40 -2.05
CA ASP A 124 -16.41 -20.38 -2.81
C ASP A 124 -15.54 -19.14 -3.14
N ALA A 125 -14.21 -19.29 -2.98
CA ALA A 125 -13.21 -18.25 -3.22
C ALA A 125 -13.30 -17.00 -2.30
N GLN A 126 -14.06 -17.09 -1.18
CA GLN A 126 -14.04 -16.03 -0.18
C GLN A 126 -12.72 -16.05 0.60
N ARG A 127 -12.17 -14.85 0.82
CA ARG A 127 -10.94 -14.66 1.59
C ARG A 127 -11.26 -14.03 2.94
N SER A 128 -10.82 -14.70 3.99
CA SER A 128 -10.98 -14.24 5.36
C SER A 128 -9.59 -13.95 5.93
N MET A 129 -9.36 -12.74 6.39
CA MET A 129 -8.06 -12.27 6.84
C MET A 129 -8.05 -12.05 8.35
N SER A 130 -7.06 -12.64 9.02
CA SER A 130 -6.78 -12.41 10.43
C SER A 130 -5.39 -11.78 10.54
N THR A 131 -5.34 -10.47 10.84
CA THR A 131 -4.12 -9.68 10.78
C THR A 131 -3.60 -9.35 12.17
N TYR A 132 -2.36 -9.74 12.42
CA TYR A 132 -1.57 -9.32 13.58
C TYR A 132 -0.51 -8.32 13.13
N LEU A 133 -0.59 -7.08 13.61
CA LEU A 133 0.29 -5.99 13.18
C LEU A 133 1.69 -6.06 13.78
N GLY A 134 1.85 -6.69 14.96
CA GLY A 134 3.15 -6.92 15.58
C GLY A 134 4.05 -5.70 15.61
N ILE A 135 5.32 -5.90 15.30
CA ILE A 135 6.33 -4.84 15.28
C ILE A 135 6.17 -3.89 14.08
N SER A 136 5.41 -4.27 13.05
CA SER A 136 5.30 -3.46 11.82
C SER A 136 4.65 -2.09 12.05
N SER A 137 3.82 -1.96 13.08
CA SER A 137 3.20 -0.69 13.47
C SER A 137 4.14 0.23 14.28
N LEU A 138 5.37 -0.21 14.57
CA LEU A 138 6.33 0.48 15.44
C LEU A 138 7.58 0.91 14.67
N ILE A 139 7.42 1.79 13.68
CA ILE A 139 8.58 2.34 12.97
C ILE A 139 9.27 3.36 13.88
N ASP A 140 10.55 3.09 14.18
CA ASP A 140 11.37 4.01 14.95
C ASP A 140 11.85 5.17 14.07
N PRO A 141 11.65 6.44 14.49
CA PRO A 141 12.21 7.58 13.78
C PRO A 141 13.73 7.52 13.57
N GLU A 142 14.45 6.84 14.45
CA GLU A 142 15.91 6.64 14.31
C GLU A 142 16.27 5.67 13.16
N ASN A 143 15.36 4.78 12.80
CA ASN A 143 15.51 3.85 11.67
C ASN A 143 15.12 4.44 10.32
N VAL A 144 14.61 5.68 10.28
CA VAL A 144 14.40 6.41 9.03
C VAL A 144 15.72 6.90 8.50
N ASP A 145 16.23 6.22 7.47
CA ASP A 145 17.44 6.63 6.74
C ASP A 145 17.14 7.90 5.92
N GLU A 146 17.63 9.03 6.43
CA GLU A 146 17.41 10.34 5.82
C GLU A 146 18.11 10.50 4.46
N ASP A 147 19.22 9.79 4.21
CA ASP A 147 19.92 9.83 2.94
C ASP A 147 19.15 9.01 1.88
N LEU A 148 18.59 7.87 2.27
CA LEU A 148 17.69 7.09 1.44
C LEU A 148 16.45 7.92 1.06
N VAL A 149 15.78 8.52 2.04
CA VAL A 149 14.61 9.40 1.84
C VAL A 149 14.97 10.57 0.93
N ALA A 150 16.11 11.23 1.17
CA ALA A 150 16.57 12.36 0.35
C ALA A 150 16.88 11.97 -1.10
N SER A 151 17.18 10.72 -1.36
CA SER A 151 17.49 10.20 -2.70
C SER A 151 16.26 9.78 -3.53
N ALA A 152 15.06 9.84 -2.96
CA ALA A 152 13.81 9.48 -3.62
C ALA A 152 13.19 10.62 -4.43
N LYS A 153 12.60 10.33 -5.60
CA LYS A 153 11.72 11.27 -6.31
C LYS A 153 10.40 11.44 -5.56
N VAL A 154 9.83 10.31 -5.08
CA VAL A 154 8.61 10.28 -4.26
C VAL A 154 8.87 9.43 -3.03
N VAL A 155 8.50 9.94 -1.85
CA VAL A 155 8.38 9.17 -0.61
C VAL A 155 6.89 8.88 -0.41
N TYR A 156 6.53 7.59 -0.38
CA TYR A 156 5.15 7.12 -0.31
C TYR A 156 4.87 6.45 1.03
N CYS A 157 3.71 6.72 1.63
CA CYS A 157 3.31 6.13 2.91
C CYS A 157 1.84 5.71 2.89
N GLU A 158 1.55 4.62 3.61
CA GLU A 158 0.20 4.13 3.87
C GLU A 158 -0.38 4.74 5.16
N GLY A 159 -1.69 4.98 5.18
CA GLY A 159 -2.41 5.52 6.34
C GLY A 159 -2.43 4.58 7.54
N TYR A 160 -2.38 3.27 7.34
CA TYR A 160 -2.36 2.26 8.42
C TYR A 160 -1.29 2.50 9.50
N LEU A 161 -0.19 3.18 9.18
CA LEU A 161 0.86 3.50 10.14
C LEU A 161 0.49 4.63 11.11
N TRP A 162 -0.63 5.30 10.93
CA TRP A 162 -0.99 6.49 11.72
C TRP A 162 -1.55 6.18 13.13
N ASP A 163 -1.74 4.90 13.49
CA ASP A 163 -2.26 4.49 14.79
C ASP A 163 -1.24 4.64 15.95
N MET A 164 0.06 4.67 15.65
CA MET A 164 1.11 4.69 16.67
C MET A 164 1.90 6.02 16.68
N PRO A 165 1.97 6.73 17.83
CA PRO A 165 2.66 8.01 17.92
C PRO A 165 4.10 7.98 17.41
N GLN A 166 4.84 6.90 17.68
CA GLN A 166 6.21 6.71 17.22
C GLN A 166 6.30 6.66 15.69
N SER A 167 5.40 5.92 15.04
CA SER A 167 5.35 5.83 13.58
C SER A 167 4.91 7.13 12.93
N ILE A 168 4.01 7.89 13.58
CA ILE A 168 3.64 9.25 13.13
C ILE A 168 4.86 10.17 13.11
N GLU A 169 5.73 10.11 14.13
CA GLU A 169 6.96 10.90 14.15
C GLU A 169 7.93 10.47 13.04
N ALA A 170 8.08 9.16 12.80
CA ALA A 170 8.89 8.62 11.71
C ALA A 170 8.39 9.10 10.33
N ILE A 171 7.08 9.04 10.10
CA ILE A 171 6.45 9.51 8.86
C ILE A 171 6.69 11.00 8.66
N LYS A 172 6.43 11.82 9.68
CA LYS A 172 6.65 13.27 9.61
C LYS A 172 8.11 13.61 9.29
N LYS A 173 9.05 12.92 9.94
CA LYS A 173 10.49 13.06 9.67
C LYS A 173 10.82 12.72 8.22
N ALA A 174 10.30 11.61 7.70
CA ALA A 174 10.52 11.21 6.31
C ALA A 174 9.91 12.22 5.32
N PHE A 175 8.70 12.69 5.56
CA PHE A 175 8.04 13.67 4.69
C PHE A 175 8.76 15.02 4.68
N ASP A 176 9.15 15.53 5.85
CA ASP A 176 9.89 16.77 5.95
C ASP A 176 11.23 16.65 5.20
N ARG A 177 11.96 15.55 5.39
CA ARG A 177 13.23 15.28 4.69
C ARG A 177 13.06 15.14 3.17
N ALA A 178 12.00 14.46 2.70
CA ALA A 178 11.69 14.34 1.28
C ALA A 178 11.53 15.74 0.63
N ARG A 179 10.72 16.58 1.25
CA ARG A 179 10.43 17.94 0.76
C ARG A 179 11.67 18.86 0.79
N GLU A 180 12.46 18.82 1.87
CA GLU A 180 13.71 19.57 2.00
C GLU A 180 14.70 19.19 0.89
N SER A 181 14.72 17.95 0.45
CA SER A 181 15.57 17.46 -0.64
C SER A 181 14.98 17.66 -2.04
N GLY A 182 13.80 18.30 -2.15
CA GLY A 182 13.09 18.54 -3.41
C GLY A 182 12.42 17.28 -4.01
N GLY A 183 12.17 16.27 -3.19
CA GLY A 183 11.28 15.13 -3.49
C GLY A 183 9.82 15.47 -3.24
N LYS A 184 8.94 14.56 -3.63
CA LYS A 184 7.49 14.63 -3.44
C LYS A 184 7.03 13.67 -2.35
N VAL A 185 5.87 13.94 -1.77
CA VAL A 185 5.23 13.10 -0.77
C VAL A 185 3.96 12.50 -1.36
N GLY A 186 3.90 11.15 -1.39
CA GLY A 186 2.71 10.37 -1.70
C GLY A 186 2.08 9.80 -0.43
N PHE A 187 0.77 9.80 -0.34
CA PHE A 187 0.04 9.25 0.80
C PHE A 187 -1.22 8.53 0.35
N ALA A 188 -1.45 7.31 0.86
CA ALA A 188 -2.70 6.58 0.69
C ALA A 188 -3.55 6.68 1.96
N LEU A 189 -4.86 6.90 1.82
CA LEU A 189 -5.79 6.92 2.95
C LEU A 189 -5.97 5.54 3.60
N SER A 190 -5.79 4.48 2.81
CA SER A 190 -5.73 3.06 3.18
C SER A 190 -7.06 2.37 3.41
N ASP A 191 -7.90 2.85 4.29
CA ASP A 191 -9.29 2.42 4.48
C ASP A 191 -10.12 3.49 5.21
N ASP A 192 -11.45 3.35 5.16
CA ASP A 192 -12.40 4.26 5.79
C ASP A 192 -12.28 4.26 7.32
N PHE A 193 -11.93 3.14 7.96
CA PHE A 193 -11.70 3.09 9.41
C PHE A 193 -10.48 3.90 9.84
N CYS A 194 -9.41 3.92 9.03
CA CYS A 194 -8.26 4.78 9.26
C CYS A 194 -8.65 6.25 9.11
N VAL A 195 -9.40 6.57 8.05
CA VAL A 195 -9.89 7.92 7.81
C VAL A 195 -10.76 8.41 8.97
N ASP A 196 -11.71 7.60 9.44
CA ASP A 196 -12.61 7.96 10.53
C ASP A 196 -11.85 8.23 11.85
N ARG A 197 -10.85 7.42 12.16
CA ARG A 197 -10.04 7.61 13.37
C ARG A 197 -9.11 8.82 13.31
N HIS A 198 -8.58 9.13 12.13
CA HIS A 198 -7.49 10.09 11.95
C HIS A 198 -7.85 11.27 11.04
N ARG A 199 -9.14 11.49 10.75
CA ARG A 199 -9.65 12.49 9.79
C ARG A 199 -9.00 13.86 9.95
N THR A 200 -8.97 14.39 11.15
CA THR A 200 -8.39 15.71 11.41
C THR A 200 -6.91 15.79 11.04
N ASP A 201 -6.17 14.73 11.36
CA ASP A 201 -4.74 14.66 11.04
C ASP A 201 -4.53 14.47 9.55
N TYR A 202 -5.35 13.64 8.87
CA TYR A 202 -5.26 13.40 7.45
C TYR A 202 -5.60 14.65 6.63
N LEU A 203 -6.64 15.37 6.99
CA LEU A 203 -6.96 16.67 6.35
C LEU A 203 -5.78 17.64 6.46
N ARG A 204 -5.19 17.74 7.65
CA ARG A 204 -4.02 18.57 7.87
C ARG A 204 -2.80 18.08 7.07
N LEU A 205 -2.59 16.76 7.00
CA LEU A 205 -1.50 16.17 6.25
C LEU A 205 -1.60 16.47 4.76
N VAL A 206 -2.82 16.33 4.20
CA VAL A 206 -3.13 16.65 2.80
C VAL A 206 -2.87 18.13 2.51
N ASP A 207 -3.31 19.02 3.39
CA ASP A 207 -3.15 20.47 3.19
C ASP A 207 -1.69 20.95 3.32
N GLU A 208 -0.89 20.32 4.20
CA GLU A 208 0.43 20.85 4.56
C GLU A 208 1.61 20.09 3.93
N ARG A 209 1.47 18.79 3.62
CA ARG A 209 2.62 17.93 3.31
C ARG A 209 2.48 17.06 2.08
N VAL A 210 1.28 16.61 1.74
CA VAL A 210 1.04 15.64 0.67
C VAL A 210 1.01 16.33 -0.68
N ASP A 211 1.79 15.82 -1.62
CA ASP A 211 1.76 16.23 -3.03
C ASP A 211 0.84 15.30 -3.85
N LEU A 212 0.88 13.99 -3.59
CA LEU A 212 0.14 12.95 -4.30
C LEU A 212 -0.74 12.18 -3.30
N LEU A 213 -2.05 12.35 -3.39
CA LEU A 213 -3.02 11.65 -2.55
C LEU A 213 -3.62 10.46 -3.32
N PHE A 214 -3.66 9.29 -2.69
CA PHE A 214 -4.32 8.09 -3.20
C PHE A 214 -5.47 7.71 -2.28
N ALA A 215 -6.65 7.50 -2.86
CA ALA A 215 -7.84 7.10 -2.14
C ALA A 215 -8.77 6.31 -3.06
N ASN A 216 -9.70 5.55 -2.48
CA ASN A 216 -10.90 5.12 -3.20
C ASN A 216 -12.05 6.13 -3.00
N ALA A 217 -13.18 5.91 -3.68
CA ALA A 217 -14.33 6.80 -3.60
C ALA A 217 -14.93 6.89 -2.20
N GLU A 218 -14.93 5.79 -1.44
CA GLU A 218 -15.48 5.74 -0.07
C GLU A 218 -14.55 6.47 0.91
N GLU A 219 -13.25 6.24 0.82
CA GLU A 219 -12.24 6.90 1.64
C GLU A 219 -12.24 8.42 1.47
N ILE A 220 -12.33 8.92 0.23
CA ILE A 220 -12.32 10.37 0.00
C ILE A 220 -13.62 11.02 0.46
N CYS A 221 -14.76 10.35 0.30
CA CYS A 221 -16.03 10.80 0.84
C CYS A 221 -16.01 10.83 2.37
N SER A 222 -15.46 9.78 3.02
CA SER A 222 -15.28 9.75 4.48
C SER A 222 -14.36 10.89 4.94
N LEU A 223 -13.24 11.15 4.24
CA LEU A 223 -12.30 12.21 4.62
C LEU A 223 -12.97 13.59 4.71
N TYR A 224 -13.85 13.89 3.76
CA TYR A 224 -14.55 15.18 3.70
C TYR A 224 -15.95 15.16 4.30
N GLU A 225 -16.39 14.04 4.90
CA GLU A 225 -17.72 13.86 5.53
C GLU A 225 -18.86 14.21 4.58
N VAL A 226 -18.79 13.72 3.35
CA VAL A 226 -19.80 13.90 2.30
C VAL A 226 -20.28 12.56 1.75
N ASP A 227 -21.54 12.51 1.29
CA ASP A 227 -22.13 11.30 0.70
C ASP A 227 -21.97 11.26 -0.83
N ASP A 228 -21.66 12.39 -1.45
CA ASP A 228 -21.53 12.53 -2.91
C ASP A 228 -20.07 12.67 -3.33
N LEU A 229 -19.64 11.82 -4.27
CA LEU A 229 -18.27 11.82 -4.77
C LEU A 229 -17.91 13.15 -5.46
N GLU A 230 -18.84 13.82 -6.13
CA GLU A 230 -18.59 15.12 -6.75
C GLU A 230 -18.33 16.22 -5.70
N GLU A 231 -18.98 16.13 -4.54
CA GLU A 231 -18.70 17.02 -3.42
C GLU A 231 -17.29 16.76 -2.85
N ALA A 232 -16.88 15.47 -2.73
CA ALA A 232 -15.53 15.11 -2.29
C ALA A 232 -14.45 15.58 -3.29
N ILE A 233 -14.70 15.42 -4.60
CA ILE A 233 -13.83 15.93 -5.67
C ILE A 233 -13.66 17.44 -5.56
N ALA A 234 -14.76 18.17 -5.36
CA ALA A 234 -14.72 19.62 -5.18
C ALA A 234 -13.94 20.03 -3.92
N ALA A 235 -14.06 19.25 -2.84
CA ALA A 235 -13.40 19.51 -1.56
C ALA A 235 -11.87 19.26 -1.64
N VAL A 236 -11.41 18.22 -2.31
CA VAL A 236 -9.98 17.90 -2.45
C VAL A 236 -9.26 18.78 -3.48
N ARG A 237 -10.00 19.39 -4.39
CA ARG A 237 -9.44 20.18 -5.49
C ARG A 237 -8.53 21.30 -5.01
N GLY A 238 -7.25 21.25 -5.43
CA GLY A 238 -6.23 22.23 -5.06
C GLY A 238 -5.70 22.12 -3.63
N ARG A 239 -6.05 21.05 -2.89
CA ARG A 239 -5.50 20.78 -1.56
C ARG A 239 -4.12 20.12 -1.61
N CYS A 240 -3.89 19.31 -2.64
CA CYS A 240 -2.60 18.72 -2.99
C CYS A 240 -2.34 18.92 -4.49
N GLU A 241 -1.17 18.50 -4.96
CA GLU A 241 -0.84 18.64 -6.39
C GLU A 241 -1.73 17.73 -7.25
N VAL A 242 -1.89 16.47 -6.83
CA VAL A 242 -2.71 15.47 -7.50
C VAL A 242 -3.43 14.61 -6.46
N ALA A 243 -4.74 14.44 -6.60
CA ALA A 243 -5.49 13.38 -5.93
C ALA A 243 -5.93 12.34 -6.98
N ALA A 244 -5.52 11.08 -6.79
CA ALA A 244 -5.90 9.95 -7.62
C ALA A 244 -6.94 9.11 -6.87
N ILE A 245 -8.19 9.15 -7.34
CA ILE A 245 -9.34 8.52 -6.68
C ILE A 245 -9.78 7.33 -7.52
N THR A 246 -9.67 6.11 -6.99
CA THR A 246 -10.13 4.89 -7.65
C THR A 246 -11.63 4.68 -7.43
N CYS A 247 -12.33 4.26 -8.49
CA CYS A 247 -13.78 4.08 -8.52
C CYS A 247 -14.15 2.66 -8.99
N SER A 248 -13.41 1.65 -8.56
CA SER A 248 -13.63 0.25 -8.93
C SER A 248 -13.75 0.06 -10.45
N ALA A 249 -14.83 -0.54 -10.94
CA ALA A 249 -15.08 -0.80 -12.37
C ALA A 249 -15.25 0.49 -13.20
N ASP A 250 -15.55 1.63 -12.58
CA ASP A 250 -15.69 2.91 -13.28
C ASP A 250 -14.34 3.59 -13.57
N GLY A 251 -13.23 2.99 -13.10
CA GLY A 251 -11.88 3.48 -13.33
C GLY A 251 -11.36 4.40 -12.25
N SER A 252 -10.83 5.56 -12.63
CA SER A 252 -10.27 6.51 -11.66
C SER A 252 -10.52 7.97 -12.08
N ILE A 253 -10.47 8.84 -11.08
CA ILE A 253 -10.64 10.28 -11.21
C ILE A 253 -9.38 10.94 -10.70
N ILE A 254 -8.72 11.72 -11.56
CA ILE A 254 -7.51 12.46 -11.22
C ILE A 254 -7.89 13.92 -11.06
N VAL A 255 -7.65 14.46 -9.88
CA VAL A 255 -8.03 15.82 -9.50
C VAL A 255 -6.78 16.65 -9.25
N THR A 256 -6.66 17.76 -9.97
CA THR A 256 -5.66 18.81 -9.73
C THR A 256 -6.36 20.13 -9.43
N ALA A 257 -5.61 21.19 -9.17
CA ALA A 257 -6.21 22.53 -9.03
C ALA A 257 -6.94 22.98 -10.31
N ASP A 258 -6.41 22.61 -11.48
CA ASP A 258 -6.85 23.13 -12.76
C ASP A 258 -7.86 22.23 -13.48
N GLU A 259 -7.75 20.90 -13.32
CA GLU A 259 -8.54 19.94 -14.08
C GLU A 259 -9.01 18.74 -13.26
N VAL A 260 -10.03 18.07 -13.78
CA VAL A 260 -10.52 16.77 -13.31
C VAL A 260 -10.56 15.83 -14.53
N LEU A 261 -9.73 14.78 -14.51
CA LEU A 261 -9.67 13.76 -15.55
C LEU A 261 -10.40 12.50 -15.07
N ARG A 262 -11.19 11.88 -15.95
CA ARG A 262 -11.84 10.59 -15.68
C ARG A 262 -11.25 9.57 -16.64
N VAL A 263 -10.60 8.55 -16.08
CA VAL A 263 -9.90 7.51 -16.83
C VAL A 263 -10.61 6.19 -16.59
N PRO A 264 -11.10 5.51 -17.64
CA PRO A 264 -11.82 4.23 -17.48
C PRO A 264 -10.90 3.15 -16.93
N ALA A 265 -11.50 2.14 -16.27
CA ALA A 265 -10.77 0.96 -15.83
C ALA A 265 -10.30 0.12 -17.02
N GLU A 266 -9.12 -0.49 -16.90
CA GLU A 266 -8.73 -1.56 -17.82
C GLU A 266 -9.55 -2.84 -17.49
N PRO A 267 -10.00 -3.57 -18.52
CA PRO A 267 -10.81 -4.78 -18.32
C PRO A 267 -10.04 -5.86 -17.55
N ALA A 268 -10.71 -6.52 -16.61
CA ALA A 268 -10.14 -7.63 -15.84
C ALA A 268 -11.18 -8.70 -15.53
N ASP A 269 -10.74 -9.96 -15.49
CA ASP A 269 -11.51 -11.07 -14.93
C ASP A 269 -11.23 -11.12 -13.42
N VAL A 270 -12.13 -10.58 -12.61
CA VAL A 270 -11.89 -10.39 -11.17
C VAL A 270 -11.91 -11.72 -10.42
N VAL A 271 -10.79 -12.06 -9.81
CA VAL A 271 -10.60 -13.22 -8.93
C VAL A 271 -10.46 -12.77 -7.48
N ASP A 272 -9.68 -11.72 -7.23
CA ASP A 272 -9.34 -11.21 -5.91
C ASP A 272 -9.00 -9.72 -5.97
N THR A 273 -9.67 -8.88 -5.20
CA THR A 273 -9.45 -7.43 -5.23
C THR A 273 -8.32 -6.96 -4.30
N THR A 274 -7.66 -7.87 -3.58
CA THR A 274 -6.55 -7.53 -2.68
C THR A 274 -5.39 -6.93 -3.45
N GLY A 275 -4.89 -5.79 -2.97
CA GLY A 275 -3.78 -5.08 -3.60
C GLY A 275 -4.15 -4.24 -4.81
N ALA A 276 -5.43 -4.15 -5.21
CA ALA A 276 -5.86 -3.32 -6.34
C ALA A 276 -5.42 -1.86 -6.19
N GLY A 277 -5.66 -1.26 -5.02
CA GLY A 277 -5.24 0.11 -4.70
C GLY A 277 -3.72 0.25 -4.64
N ASP A 278 -3.02 -0.75 -4.10
CA ASP A 278 -1.55 -0.75 -3.99
C ASP A 278 -0.91 -0.76 -5.38
N LEU A 279 -1.40 -1.63 -6.27
CA LEU A 279 -0.87 -1.75 -7.62
C LEU A 279 -1.31 -0.59 -8.52
N TYR A 280 -2.51 -0.03 -8.29
CA TYR A 280 -2.89 1.23 -8.92
C TYR A 280 -1.89 2.34 -8.56
N ALA A 281 -1.60 2.52 -7.27
CA ALA A 281 -0.61 3.49 -6.82
C ALA A 281 0.79 3.19 -7.41
N ALA A 282 1.19 1.92 -7.52
CA ALA A 282 2.46 1.53 -8.11
C ALA A 282 2.61 1.98 -9.57
N GLY A 283 1.62 1.69 -10.42
CA GLY A 283 1.62 2.08 -11.83
C GLY A 283 1.57 3.59 -12.01
N PHE A 284 0.74 4.26 -11.21
CA PHE A 284 0.65 5.73 -11.20
C PHE A 284 1.99 6.37 -10.81
N LEU A 285 2.57 5.95 -9.68
CA LEU A 285 3.84 6.48 -9.17
C LEU A 285 5.00 6.21 -10.12
N TYR A 286 5.07 5.01 -10.72
CA TYR A 286 6.07 4.70 -11.73
C TYR A 286 5.98 5.68 -12.89
N ALA A 287 4.82 5.81 -13.53
CA ALA A 287 4.65 6.72 -14.66
C ALA A 287 4.93 8.18 -14.29
N TYR A 288 4.45 8.64 -13.14
CA TYR A 288 4.67 9.98 -12.62
C TYR A 288 6.18 10.28 -12.45
N THR A 289 6.93 9.34 -11.87
CA THR A 289 8.38 9.50 -11.67
C THR A 289 9.19 9.45 -12.96
N GLN A 290 8.61 8.89 -14.04
CA GLN A 290 9.16 8.94 -15.41
C GLN A 290 8.73 10.20 -16.18
N GLY A 291 7.99 11.13 -15.55
CA GLY A 291 7.54 12.39 -16.16
C GLY A 291 6.44 12.22 -17.20
N ARG A 292 5.62 11.18 -17.09
CA ARG A 292 4.45 10.98 -17.96
C ARG A 292 3.32 11.92 -17.56
N ASP A 293 2.39 12.18 -18.49
CA ASP A 293 1.16 12.93 -18.20
C ASP A 293 0.23 12.13 -17.25
N LEU A 294 -0.71 12.82 -16.61
CA LEU A 294 -1.58 12.24 -15.59
C LEU A 294 -2.55 11.18 -16.13
N GLU A 295 -2.97 11.30 -17.40
CA GLU A 295 -3.80 10.28 -18.04
C GLU A 295 -3.01 8.97 -18.20
N THR A 296 -1.76 9.04 -18.65
CA THR A 296 -0.85 7.91 -18.73
C THR A 296 -0.57 7.30 -17.35
N CYS A 297 -0.38 8.13 -16.31
CA CYS A 297 -0.21 7.65 -14.94
C CYS A 297 -1.42 6.83 -14.48
N ALA A 298 -2.62 7.34 -14.67
CA ALA A 298 -3.86 6.66 -14.30
C ALA A 298 -4.09 5.36 -15.10
N ARG A 299 -3.79 5.34 -16.40
CA ARG A 299 -3.89 4.14 -17.23
C ARG A 299 -2.93 3.05 -16.80
N LEU A 300 -1.66 3.37 -16.50
CA LEU A 300 -0.70 2.38 -15.98
C LEU A 300 -1.10 1.90 -14.59
N GLY A 301 -1.64 2.77 -13.74
CA GLY A 301 -2.24 2.37 -12.47
C GLY A 301 -3.40 1.38 -12.66
N SER A 302 -4.33 1.68 -13.55
CA SER A 302 -5.47 0.81 -13.87
C SER A 302 -5.03 -0.55 -14.42
N ALA A 303 -4.02 -0.58 -15.28
CA ALA A 303 -3.50 -1.82 -15.86
C ALA A 303 -2.81 -2.71 -14.82
N ALA A 304 -2.06 -2.13 -13.90
CA ALA A 304 -1.46 -2.87 -12.79
C ALA A 304 -2.52 -3.40 -11.82
N ALA A 305 -3.57 -2.60 -11.55
CA ALA A 305 -4.70 -3.05 -10.76
C ALA A 305 -5.46 -4.20 -11.45
N ALA A 306 -5.69 -4.11 -12.77
CA ALA A 306 -6.35 -5.15 -13.56
C ALA A 306 -5.56 -6.47 -13.56
N GLU A 307 -4.24 -6.41 -13.63
CA GLU A 307 -3.38 -7.60 -13.54
C GLU A 307 -3.53 -8.26 -12.17
N VAL A 308 -3.31 -7.52 -11.08
CA VAL A 308 -3.30 -8.09 -9.72
C VAL A 308 -4.65 -8.68 -9.32
N ILE A 309 -5.78 -8.07 -9.74
CA ILE A 309 -7.11 -8.60 -9.39
C ILE A 309 -7.52 -9.82 -10.22
N SER A 310 -6.75 -10.21 -11.23
CA SER A 310 -7.01 -11.39 -12.08
C SER A 310 -6.55 -12.71 -11.48
N HIS A 311 -5.90 -12.68 -10.31
CA HIS A 311 -5.40 -13.86 -9.61
C HIS A 311 -5.43 -13.67 -8.08
N LEU A 312 -5.01 -14.69 -7.31
CA LEU A 312 -4.93 -14.60 -5.86
C LEU A 312 -3.63 -13.91 -5.42
N GLY A 313 -3.74 -13.02 -4.41
CA GLY A 313 -2.60 -12.33 -3.79
C GLY A 313 -2.42 -10.91 -4.31
N ALA A 314 -1.58 -10.14 -3.61
CA ALA A 314 -1.39 -8.70 -3.84
C ALA A 314 -0.10 -8.38 -4.63
N ARG A 315 0.55 -9.38 -5.21
CA ARG A 315 1.78 -9.21 -6.01
C ARG A 315 1.54 -9.57 -7.46
N PRO A 316 2.08 -8.83 -8.44
CA PRO A 316 1.90 -9.15 -9.83
C PRO A 316 2.57 -10.49 -10.18
N LEU A 317 1.91 -11.30 -11.00
CA LEU A 317 2.45 -12.57 -11.50
C LEU A 317 3.24 -12.41 -12.81
N VAL A 318 3.04 -11.30 -13.50
CA VAL A 318 3.80 -10.96 -14.72
C VAL A 318 4.62 -9.68 -14.50
N PRO A 319 5.75 -9.50 -15.21
CA PRO A 319 6.49 -8.25 -15.15
C PRO A 319 5.61 -7.09 -15.67
N LEU A 320 5.30 -6.12 -14.81
CA LEU A 320 4.44 -4.99 -15.18
C LEU A 320 5.08 -4.09 -16.25
N GLY A 321 6.42 -4.13 -16.40
CA GLY A 321 7.13 -3.47 -17.49
C GLY A 321 6.65 -3.91 -18.87
N GLU A 322 6.28 -5.19 -19.06
CA GLU A 322 5.74 -5.70 -20.32
C GLU A 322 4.35 -5.10 -20.63
N ILE A 323 3.54 -4.85 -19.59
CA ILE A 323 2.25 -4.18 -19.72
C ILE A 323 2.46 -2.71 -20.10
N ALA A 324 3.41 -2.04 -19.45
CA ALA A 324 3.74 -0.65 -19.77
C ALA A 324 4.19 -0.50 -21.22
N ASP A 325 5.05 -1.39 -21.71
CA ASP A 325 5.54 -1.38 -23.09
C ASP A 325 4.40 -1.50 -24.11
N GLN A 326 3.34 -2.25 -23.79
CA GLN A 326 2.17 -2.41 -24.66
C GLN A 326 1.24 -1.19 -24.65
N LEU A 327 1.11 -0.52 -23.51
CA LEU A 327 0.22 0.63 -23.35
C LEU A 327 0.85 1.96 -23.83
N LEU A 328 2.18 2.04 -23.88
CA LEU A 328 2.92 3.24 -24.23
C LEU A 328 3.36 3.30 -25.71
N VAL A 329 2.93 2.33 -26.52
CA VAL A 329 3.10 2.31 -27.99
C VAL A 329 1.99 3.17 -28.65
#